data_88faeb914660c08249dac30b3fd7d275
#
_entry.id   88faeb914660c08249dac30b3fd7d275
#
_cell.length_a   1.000
_cell.length_b   1.000
_cell.length_c   1.000
_cell.angle_alpha   90.00
_cell.angle_beta   90.00
_cell.angle_gamma   90.00
#
_symmetry.space_group_name_H-M   'P 1'
#
loop_
_entity.id
_entity.type
_entity.pdbx_description
1 polymer ?
#
loop_
_entity_poly.entity_id
_entity_poly.type
_entity_poly.pdbx_seq_one_letter_code
_entity_poly.pdbx_strand_id
1 'polypeptide(L)'
;QSDDDFDAWVKRMQDAQNPNLQPQPYDPEKEYQKDSVVTFADDALEKGAIREYRAIESSDKGEAPNLSSGVWEKANSDDYEKGKILFASHQCGQCHAVNRTGIGAKGPNLTLYGLRTSLAAGWMRNDEKNLSVWLRDSNSVKFGNLMWNGEGVTDDHPLRKLKQEKDDKGNLINEDEKLLKVRQLTAYLLGQD
;
A
#
# COMPACT_ATOMS: atom_id res chain seq x y z
N GLN A 1 9.75 -21.41 -13.51
CA GLN A 1 8.45 -20.81 -13.84
C GLN A 1 8.05 -21.31 -15.22
N SER A 2 6.82 -21.79 -15.39
CA SER A 2 6.31 -22.16 -16.70
C SER A 2 5.96 -20.91 -17.52
N ASP A 3 5.83 -21.05 -18.85
CA ASP A 3 5.38 -19.96 -19.71
C ASP A 3 3.97 -19.50 -19.30
N ASP A 4 3.10 -20.42 -18.89
CA ASP A 4 1.74 -20.13 -18.39
C ASP A 4 1.78 -19.28 -17.11
N ASP A 5 2.72 -19.51 -16.19
CA ASP A 5 2.88 -18.70 -14.97
C ASP A 5 3.32 -17.27 -15.32
N PHE A 6 4.20 -17.14 -16.32
CA PHE A 6 4.66 -15.84 -16.78
C PHE A 6 3.53 -15.05 -17.46
N ASP A 7 2.78 -15.68 -18.33
CA ASP A 7 1.65 -15.06 -19.02
C ASP A 7 0.55 -14.65 -18.05
N ALA A 8 0.25 -15.49 -17.05
CA ALA A 8 -0.68 -15.14 -15.98
C ALA A 8 -0.19 -13.95 -15.13
N TRP A 9 1.12 -13.85 -14.88
CA TRP A 9 1.69 -12.70 -14.20
C TRP A 9 1.61 -11.42 -15.06
N VAL A 10 1.95 -11.50 -16.37
CA VAL A 10 1.83 -10.38 -17.30
C VAL A 10 0.40 -9.86 -17.34
N LYS A 11 -0.58 -10.77 -17.43
CA LYS A 11 -1.99 -10.41 -17.42
C LYS A 11 -2.37 -9.67 -16.12
N ARG A 12 -2.00 -10.19 -14.95
CA ARG A 12 -2.26 -9.51 -13.66
C ARG A 12 -1.65 -8.10 -13.62
N MET A 13 -0.43 -7.93 -14.13
CA MET A 13 0.22 -6.61 -14.22
C MET A 13 -0.55 -5.64 -15.12
N GLN A 14 -1.08 -6.12 -16.22
CA GLN A 14 -1.90 -5.33 -17.15
C GLN A 14 -3.25 -4.96 -16.50
N ASP A 15 -3.91 -5.93 -15.89
CA ASP A 15 -5.20 -5.73 -15.20
C ASP A 15 -5.06 -4.73 -14.03
N ALA A 16 -4.01 -4.85 -13.22
CA ALA A 16 -3.72 -3.92 -12.13
C ALA A 16 -3.46 -2.47 -12.61
N GLN A 17 -3.05 -2.29 -13.87
CA GLN A 17 -2.83 -0.98 -14.47
C GLN A 17 -4.02 -0.50 -15.32
N ASN A 18 -5.05 -1.32 -15.51
CA ASN A 18 -6.22 -0.96 -16.29
C ASN A 18 -7.17 -0.09 -15.47
N PRO A 19 -7.43 1.19 -15.86
CA PRO A 19 -8.29 2.08 -15.10
C PRO A 19 -9.74 1.60 -15.02
N ASN A 20 -10.19 0.79 -15.98
CA ASN A 20 -11.56 0.27 -16.03
C ASN A 20 -11.78 -0.90 -15.05
N LEU A 21 -10.69 -1.51 -14.56
CA LEU A 21 -10.73 -2.60 -13.58
C LEU A 21 -10.45 -2.12 -12.16
N GLN A 22 -10.11 -0.82 -11.98
CA GLN A 22 -9.93 -0.24 -10.66
C GLN A 22 -11.28 0.04 -10.00
N PRO A 23 -11.38 -0.09 -8.66
CA PRO A 23 -12.58 0.28 -7.95
C PRO A 23 -13.02 1.71 -8.28
N GLN A 24 -14.28 1.86 -8.67
CA GLN A 24 -14.85 3.17 -9.02
C GLN A 24 -15.58 3.76 -7.80
N PRO A 25 -15.75 5.10 -7.74
CA PRO A 25 -16.59 5.69 -6.71
C PRO A 25 -18.00 5.09 -6.71
N TYR A 26 -18.54 4.88 -5.51
CA TYR A 26 -19.93 4.45 -5.35
C TYR A 26 -20.88 5.42 -6.05
N ASP A 27 -21.82 4.88 -6.81
CA ASP A 27 -22.85 5.63 -7.52
C ASP A 27 -24.22 5.20 -6.97
N PRO A 28 -25.00 6.10 -6.32
CA PRO A 28 -26.28 5.74 -5.71
C PRO A 28 -27.36 5.33 -6.72
N GLU A 29 -27.16 5.61 -8.00
CA GLU A 29 -28.10 5.26 -9.07
C GLU A 29 -27.82 3.88 -9.68
N LYS A 30 -26.80 3.18 -9.20
CA LYS A 30 -26.42 1.83 -9.66
C LYS A 30 -26.79 0.75 -8.64
N GLU A 31 -27.09 -0.41 -9.18
CA GLU A 31 -27.13 -1.68 -8.46
C GLU A 31 -25.75 -2.34 -8.55
N TYR A 32 -25.34 -3.01 -7.49
CA TYR A 32 -24.04 -3.71 -7.45
C TYR A 32 -24.27 -5.19 -7.24
N GLN A 33 -23.58 -5.98 -8.03
CA GLN A 33 -23.57 -7.43 -7.85
C GLN A 33 -22.63 -7.83 -6.71
N LYS A 34 -22.86 -8.99 -6.13
CA LYS A 34 -21.92 -9.60 -5.19
C LYS A 34 -20.49 -9.55 -5.74
N ASP A 35 -19.52 -9.32 -4.87
CA ASP A 35 -18.08 -9.16 -5.14
C ASP A 35 -17.70 -7.86 -5.89
N SER A 36 -18.65 -6.99 -6.21
CA SER A 36 -18.34 -5.66 -6.72
C SER A 36 -17.55 -4.86 -5.68
N VAL A 37 -16.49 -4.16 -6.11
CA VAL A 37 -15.69 -3.29 -5.24
C VAL A 37 -15.86 -1.83 -5.68
N VAL A 38 -16.17 -0.98 -4.72
CA VAL A 38 -16.35 0.47 -4.93
C VAL A 38 -15.52 1.25 -3.92
N THR A 39 -15.24 2.53 -4.24
CA THR A 39 -14.65 3.45 -3.28
C THR A 39 -15.72 4.32 -2.63
N PHE A 40 -15.62 4.53 -1.33
CA PHE A 40 -16.54 5.36 -0.56
C PHE A 40 -15.81 6.09 0.57
N ALA A 41 -16.36 7.23 1.01
CA ALA A 41 -15.78 8.01 2.10
C ALA A 41 -15.80 7.23 3.43
N ASP A 42 -14.70 7.27 4.18
CA ASP A 42 -14.56 6.65 5.50
C ASP A 42 -13.85 7.61 6.47
N ASP A 43 -14.62 8.50 7.06
CA ASP A 43 -14.11 9.48 8.04
C ASP A 43 -13.61 8.81 9.34
N ALA A 44 -13.86 7.51 9.55
CA ALA A 44 -13.29 6.76 10.66
C ALA A 44 -11.79 6.45 10.47
N LEU A 45 -11.26 6.49 9.24
CA LEU A 45 -9.82 6.42 8.98
C LEU A 45 -9.13 7.75 9.28
N GLU A 46 -9.53 8.75 8.53
CA GLU A 46 -9.21 10.17 8.73
C GLU A 46 -10.21 10.99 7.90
N LYS A 47 -10.39 12.27 8.25
CA LYS A 47 -11.36 13.15 7.58
C LYS A 47 -11.06 13.25 6.08
N GLY A 48 -12.03 12.86 5.27
CA GLY A 48 -11.94 12.86 3.81
C GLY A 48 -11.20 11.65 3.23
N ALA A 49 -10.86 10.64 4.03
CA ALA A 49 -10.28 9.40 3.53
C ALA A 49 -11.31 8.63 2.69
N ILE A 50 -10.79 7.90 1.72
CA ILE A 50 -11.56 7.04 0.83
C ILE A 50 -11.11 5.61 1.05
N ARG A 51 -12.08 4.72 1.26
CA ARG A 51 -11.87 3.29 1.46
C ARG A 51 -12.53 2.48 0.34
N GLU A 52 -12.01 1.31 0.09
CA GLU A 52 -12.62 0.30 -0.76
C GLU A 52 -13.57 -0.58 0.05
N TYR A 53 -14.78 -0.78 -0.46
CA TYR A 53 -15.81 -1.66 0.08
C TYR A 53 -16.18 -2.72 -0.95
N ARG A 54 -16.40 -3.94 -0.47
CA ARG A 54 -16.84 -5.08 -1.29
C ARG A 54 -18.29 -5.41 -0.95
N ALA A 55 -19.12 -5.61 -1.97
CA ALA A 55 -20.46 -6.14 -1.81
C ALA A 55 -20.38 -7.65 -1.50
N ILE A 56 -20.90 -8.08 -0.35
CA ILE A 56 -20.99 -9.50 0.03
C ILE A 56 -22.30 -10.13 -0.45
N GLU A 57 -23.27 -9.30 -0.77
CA GLU A 57 -24.51 -9.64 -1.44
C GLU A 57 -24.81 -8.59 -2.52
N SER A 58 -25.82 -8.82 -3.37
CA SER A 58 -26.24 -7.80 -4.33
C SER A 58 -26.86 -6.62 -3.60
N SER A 59 -26.50 -5.41 -3.99
CA SER A 59 -26.92 -4.14 -3.39
C SER A 59 -27.93 -3.44 -4.31
N ASP A 60 -29.00 -2.94 -3.74
CA ASP A 60 -29.98 -2.11 -4.44
C ASP A 60 -29.47 -0.67 -4.63
N LYS A 61 -30.16 0.08 -5.50
CA LYS A 61 -29.88 1.52 -5.68
C LYS A 61 -30.05 2.30 -4.40
N GLY A 62 -29.10 3.19 -4.13
CA GLY A 62 -29.10 4.03 -2.94
C GLY A 62 -28.61 3.34 -1.67
N GLU A 63 -28.28 2.04 -1.72
CA GLU A 63 -27.73 1.32 -0.59
C GLU A 63 -26.22 1.56 -0.46
N ALA A 64 -25.89 2.67 0.19
CA ALA A 64 -24.49 3.11 0.33
C ALA A 64 -23.63 2.14 1.12
N PRO A 65 -22.33 2.04 0.80
CA PRO A 65 -21.37 1.26 1.56
C PRO A 65 -21.33 1.68 3.02
N ASN A 66 -21.94 0.88 3.88
CA ASN A 66 -21.84 1.00 5.32
C ASN A 66 -21.87 -0.38 5.96
N LEU A 67 -21.23 -0.52 7.11
CA LEU A 67 -21.10 -1.82 7.78
C LEU A 67 -22.39 -2.25 8.50
N SER A 68 -23.41 -1.39 8.57
CA SER A 68 -24.65 -1.67 9.29
C SER A 68 -25.69 -2.37 8.41
N SER A 69 -25.60 -2.25 7.09
CA SER A 69 -26.54 -2.89 6.15
C SER A 69 -26.37 -4.40 6.04
N GLY A 70 -25.18 -4.93 6.37
CA GLY A 70 -24.84 -6.31 6.15
C GLY A 70 -24.60 -6.69 4.68
N VAL A 71 -24.67 -5.74 3.76
CA VAL A 71 -24.47 -5.91 2.31
C VAL A 71 -23.03 -5.58 1.91
N TRP A 72 -22.38 -4.72 2.67
CA TRP A 72 -21.03 -4.25 2.39
C TRP A 72 -20.04 -4.64 3.49
N GLU A 73 -18.83 -5.01 3.09
CA GLU A 73 -17.69 -5.19 3.99
C GLU A 73 -16.53 -4.30 3.56
N LYS A 74 -15.58 -4.05 4.47
CA LYS A 74 -14.32 -3.42 4.13
C LYS A 74 -13.52 -4.36 3.24
N ALA A 75 -13.17 -3.94 2.02
CA ALA A 75 -12.39 -4.75 1.09
C ALA A 75 -10.98 -5.01 1.62
N ASN A 76 -10.43 -4.05 2.38
CA ASN A 76 -9.08 -4.10 2.94
C ASN A 76 -9.08 -3.82 4.44
N SER A 77 -8.03 -4.27 5.14
CA SER A 77 -7.83 -3.97 6.55
C SER A 77 -7.58 -2.47 6.80
N ASP A 78 -7.83 -2.01 8.04
CA ASP A 78 -7.54 -0.62 8.42
C ASP A 78 -6.05 -0.28 8.31
N ASP A 79 -5.16 -1.24 8.59
CA ASP A 79 -3.72 -1.06 8.43
C ASP A 79 -3.31 -0.92 6.96
N TYR A 80 -3.95 -1.65 6.05
CA TYR A 80 -3.75 -1.49 4.61
C TYR A 80 -4.13 -0.07 4.14
N GLU A 81 -5.32 0.39 4.49
CA GLU A 81 -5.80 1.71 4.05
C GLU A 81 -4.95 2.86 4.65
N LYS A 82 -4.58 2.76 5.93
CA LYS A 82 -3.66 3.71 6.54
C LYS A 82 -2.28 3.66 5.89
N GLY A 83 -1.80 2.48 5.53
CA GLY A 83 -0.55 2.31 4.77
C GLY A 83 -0.60 2.96 3.39
N LYS A 84 -1.73 2.90 2.69
CA LYS A 84 -1.97 3.58 1.41
C LYS A 84 -1.88 5.10 1.58
N ILE A 85 -2.49 5.66 2.63
CA ILE A 85 -2.39 7.09 2.98
C ILE A 85 -0.93 7.46 3.31
N LEU A 86 -0.25 6.65 4.12
CA LEU A 86 1.16 6.87 4.47
C LEU A 86 2.07 6.82 3.25
N PHE A 87 1.82 5.92 2.30
CA PHE A 87 2.60 5.83 1.05
C PHE A 87 2.56 7.15 0.27
N ALA A 88 1.38 7.78 0.21
CA ALA A 88 1.21 9.08 -0.42
C ALA A 88 1.87 10.21 0.41
N SER A 89 1.57 10.31 1.70
CA SER A 89 2.03 11.40 2.58
C SER A 89 3.53 11.35 2.86
N HIS A 90 4.16 10.17 2.82
CA HIS A 90 5.61 10.01 2.93
C HIS A 90 6.33 10.08 1.57
N GLN A 91 5.60 10.51 0.53
CA GLN A 91 6.13 10.78 -0.82
C GLN A 91 6.79 9.56 -1.48
N CYS A 92 6.44 8.35 -1.07
CA CYS A 92 6.98 7.11 -1.67
C CYS A 92 6.70 7.04 -3.17
N GLY A 93 5.53 7.58 -3.60
CA GLY A 93 5.11 7.67 -4.99
C GLY A 93 5.99 8.57 -5.88
N GLN A 94 6.88 9.41 -5.33
CA GLN A 94 7.84 10.17 -6.14
C GLN A 94 8.89 9.27 -6.78
N CYS A 95 9.26 8.19 -6.10
CA CYS A 95 10.25 7.23 -6.59
C CYS A 95 9.62 5.94 -7.10
N HIS A 96 8.52 5.50 -6.50
CA HIS A 96 7.87 4.23 -6.79
C HIS A 96 6.51 4.43 -7.46
N ALA A 97 6.17 3.56 -8.42
CA ALA A 97 4.81 3.39 -8.89
C ALA A 97 4.14 2.22 -8.17
N VAL A 98 2.85 2.36 -7.87
CA VAL A 98 1.95 1.27 -7.45
C VAL A 98 0.71 1.39 -8.33
N ASN A 99 0.39 0.33 -9.07
CA ASN A 99 -0.64 0.37 -10.09
C ASN A 99 -0.37 1.54 -11.06
N ARG A 100 -1.23 2.53 -11.11
CA ARG A 100 -1.05 3.74 -11.95
C ARG A 100 -0.70 4.98 -11.15
N THR A 101 -0.48 4.83 -9.84
CA THR A 101 -0.14 5.94 -8.96
C THR A 101 1.37 6.06 -8.78
N GLY A 102 1.85 7.29 -8.61
CA GLY A 102 3.28 7.57 -8.47
C GLY A 102 4.00 7.76 -9.81
N ILE A 103 5.15 8.40 -9.75
CA ILE A 103 5.99 8.71 -10.92
C ILE A 103 6.81 7.50 -11.34
N GLY A 104 7.28 6.69 -10.38
CA GLY A 104 8.04 5.47 -10.62
C GLY A 104 9.40 5.67 -11.29
N ALA A 105 9.96 6.89 -11.23
CA ALA A 105 11.12 7.25 -12.04
C ALA A 105 12.47 6.78 -11.47
N LYS A 106 12.57 6.58 -10.17
CA LYS A 106 13.85 6.31 -9.47
C LYS A 106 13.89 4.96 -8.77
N GLY A 107 12.73 4.44 -8.34
CA GLY A 107 12.60 3.17 -7.61
C GLY A 107 11.90 2.10 -8.45
N PRO A 108 11.94 0.84 -8.01
CA PRO A 108 11.21 -0.22 -8.68
C PRO A 108 9.69 0.03 -8.63
N ASN A 109 8.98 -0.41 -9.66
CA ASN A 109 7.52 -0.47 -9.65
C ASN A 109 7.08 -1.48 -8.60
N LEU A 110 6.21 -1.08 -7.67
CA LEU A 110 5.71 -1.89 -6.56
C LEU A 110 4.32 -2.49 -6.81
N THR A 111 3.80 -2.37 -8.04
CA THR A 111 2.56 -3.05 -8.44
C THR A 111 2.72 -4.56 -8.22
N LEU A 112 1.69 -5.19 -7.63
CA LEU A 112 1.70 -6.61 -7.25
C LEU A 112 2.91 -6.98 -6.38
N TYR A 113 3.31 -6.07 -5.48
CA TYR A 113 4.47 -6.29 -4.61
C TYR A 113 4.28 -7.50 -3.69
N GLY A 114 3.07 -7.74 -3.21
CA GLY A 114 2.72 -8.87 -2.36
C GLY A 114 3.01 -10.23 -2.98
N LEU A 115 2.94 -10.34 -4.30
CA LEU A 115 3.23 -11.59 -5.02
C LEU A 115 4.73 -11.90 -5.17
N ARG A 116 5.62 -10.97 -4.81
CA ARG A 116 7.06 -11.22 -4.89
C ARG A 116 7.51 -12.17 -3.79
N THR A 117 8.41 -13.06 -4.11
CA THR A 117 9.00 -14.00 -3.15
C THR A 117 10.19 -13.41 -2.38
N SER A 118 10.80 -12.33 -2.94
CA SER A 118 11.98 -11.70 -2.36
C SER A 118 11.96 -10.18 -2.51
N LEU A 119 12.69 -9.50 -1.64
CA LEU A 119 12.95 -8.06 -1.67
C LEU A 119 14.45 -7.77 -1.74
N ALA A 120 14.83 -6.49 -1.90
CA ALA A 120 16.21 -6.02 -1.97
C ALA A 120 17.03 -6.72 -3.08
N ALA A 121 16.42 -7.00 -4.25
CA ALA A 121 17.01 -7.75 -5.37
C ALA A 121 17.42 -9.19 -5.00
N GLY A 122 16.53 -9.90 -4.30
CA GLY A 122 16.75 -11.30 -3.90
C GLY A 122 17.53 -11.49 -2.60
N TRP A 123 17.87 -10.39 -1.92
CA TRP A 123 18.69 -10.45 -0.70
C TRP A 123 17.94 -11.02 0.51
N MET A 124 16.65 -10.76 0.60
CA MET A 124 15.78 -11.19 1.69
C MET A 124 14.47 -11.76 1.15
N ARG A 125 13.85 -12.65 1.93
CA ARG A 125 12.49 -13.10 1.67
C ARG A 125 11.53 -11.92 1.80
N ASN A 126 10.52 -11.85 0.93
CA ASN A 126 9.44 -10.85 1.02
C ASN A 126 8.40 -11.33 2.03
N ASP A 127 8.54 -10.89 3.25
CA ASP A 127 7.62 -11.12 4.36
C ASP A 127 7.54 -9.87 5.25
N GLU A 128 6.58 -9.86 6.16
CA GLU A 128 6.30 -8.72 7.04
C GLU A 128 7.53 -8.28 7.84
N LYS A 129 8.26 -9.23 8.42
CA LYS A 129 9.44 -8.95 9.22
C LYS A 129 10.54 -8.27 8.41
N ASN A 130 10.88 -8.86 7.28
CA ASN A 130 11.98 -8.38 6.44
C ASN A 130 11.64 -7.06 5.74
N LEU A 131 10.38 -6.90 5.29
CA LEU A 131 9.93 -5.64 4.72
C LEU A 131 9.92 -4.52 5.76
N SER A 132 9.50 -4.80 7.00
CA SER A 132 9.57 -3.82 8.09
C SER A 132 11.01 -3.38 8.38
N VAL A 133 11.97 -4.29 8.39
CA VAL A 133 13.40 -3.95 8.55
C VAL A 133 13.88 -3.09 7.38
N TRP A 134 13.51 -3.43 6.15
CA TRP A 134 13.86 -2.67 4.95
C TRP A 134 13.30 -1.24 4.97
N LEU A 135 12.04 -1.09 5.35
CA LEU A 135 11.38 0.22 5.43
C LEU A 135 11.95 1.12 6.51
N ARG A 136 12.53 0.56 7.57
CA ARG A 136 13.14 1.33 8.67
C ARG A 136 14.57 1.77 8.35
N ASP A 137 15.36 0.93 7.74
CA ASP A 137 16.73 1.24 7.34
C ASP A 137 17.25 0.28 6.26
N SER A 138 16.90 0.57 5.02
CA SER A 138 17.35 -0.24 3.88
C SER A 138 18.88 -0.21 3.68
N ASN A 139 19.57 0.82 4.18
CA ASN A 139 21.03 0.90 4.09
C ASN A 139 21.75 -0.07 5.01
N SER A 140 21.20 -0.37 6.19
CA SER A 140 21.76 -1.40 7.07
C SER A 140 21.62 -2.80 6.47
N VAL A 141 20.58 -2.99 5.64
CA VAL A 141 20.33 -4.26 4.95
C VAL A 141 21.19 -4.39 3.69
N LYS A 142 21.23 -3.35 2.86
CA LYS A 142 21.94 -3.34 1.59
C LYS A 142 22.67 -2.03 1.40
N PHE A 143 23.94 -2.02 1.69
CA PHE A 143 24.79 -0.86 1.53
C PHE A 143 24.75 -0.34 0.08
N GLY A 144 24.71 0.99 -0.06
CA GLY A 144 24.73 1.67 -1.36
C GLY A 144 23.36 1.72 -2.06
N ASN A 145 22.26 1.29 -1.42
CA ASN A 145 20.94 1.57 -1.99
C ASN A 145 20.59 3.06 -1.86
N LEU A 146 19.79 3.56 -2.80
CA LEU A 146 19.47 4.98 -2.90
C LEU A 146 18.15 5.37 -2.21
N MET A 147 17.42 4.42 -1.63
CA MET A 147 16.11 4.69 -1.03
C MET A 147 16.20 5.72 0.12
N TRP A 148 17.25 5.67 0.92
CA TRP A 148 17.47 6.56 2.05
C TRP A 148 18.46 7.70 1.76
N ASN A 149 19.32 7.55 0.75
CA ASN A 149 20.41 8.47 0.46
C ASN A 149 20.38 8.95 -1.00
N GLY A 150 19.29 8.69 -1.74
CA GLY A 150 19.15 9.14 -3.12
C GLY A 150 18.96 10.65 -3.23
N GLU A 151 19.20 11.17 -4.41
CA GLU A 151 18.93 12.58 -4.74
C GLU A 151 17.46 12.92 -4.45
N GLY A 152 17.22 13.98 -3.70
CA GLY A 152 15.90 14.44 -3.26
C GLY A 152 15.43 13.85 -1.93
N VAL A 153 16.16 12.90 -1.31
CA VAL A 153 15.89 12.41 0.04
C VAL A 153 16.77 13.20 1.04
N THR A 154 16.36 14.42 1.30
CA THR A 154 17.00 15.30 2.31
C THR A 154 16.64 14.87 3.73
N ASP A 155 17.28 15.45 4.74
CA ASP A 155 16.97 15.13 6.14
C ASP A 155 15.52 15.45 6.52
N ASP A 156 14.91 16.46 5.89
CA ASP A 156 13.51 16.85 6.08
C ASP A 156 12.52 15.98 5.28
N HIS A 157 13.00 15.08 4.43
CA HIS A 157 12.11 14.27 3.60
C HIS A 157 11.21 13.40 4.46
N PRO A 158 9.88 13.33 4.18
CA PRO A 158 8.93 12.56 5.01
C PRO A 158 9.31 11.10 5.24
N LEU A 159 10.00 10.46 4.29
CA LEU A 159 10.52 9.10 4.44
C LEU A 159 11.46 8.98 5.66
N ARG A 160 12.26 10.01 5.94
CA ARG A 160 13.18 10.03 7.09
C ARG A 160 12.46 9.91 8.43
N LYS A 161 11.19 10.29 8.51
CA LYS A 161 10.36 10.14 9.72
C LYS A 161 10.08 8.68 10.09
N LEU A 162 10.34 7.74 9.20
CA LEU A 162 10.26 6.30 9.48
C LEU A 162 11.56 5.74 10.04
N LYS A 163 12.68 6.46 9.88
CA LYS A 163 13.98 6.01 10.35
C LYS A 163 13.99 5.93 11.88
N GLN A 164 14.57 4.86 12.38
CA GLN A 164 14.82 4.69 13.80
C GLN A 164 15.79 5.77 14.30
N GLU A 165 15.37 6.53 15.30
CA GLU A 165 16.16 7.57 15.95
C GLU A 165 16.41 7.21 17.41
N LYS A 166 17.52 7.69 17.96
CA LYS A 166 17.89 7.51 19.34
C LYS A 166 18.16 8.87 19.98
N ASP A 167 17.79 9.00 21.25
CA ASP A 167 18.19 10.16 22.08
C ASP A 167 19.69 10.10 22.44
N ASP A 168 20.17 11.12 23.13
CA ASP A 168 21.57 11.23 23.57
C ASP A 168 21.99 10.10 24.52
N LYS A 169 21.05 9.36 25.09
CA LYS A 169 21.26 8.19 25.96
C LYS A 169 21.14 6.87 25.24
N GLY A 170 20.85 6.89 23.95
CA GLY A 170 20.69 5.70 23.12
C GLY A 170 19.30 5.05 23.16
N ASN A 171 18.30 5.69 23.80
CA ASN A 171 16.92 5.20 23.82
C ASN A 171 16.23 5.55 22.51
N LEU A 172 15.31 4.69 22.08
CA LEU A 172 14.52 4.90 20.85
C LEU A 172 13.48 6.01 21.06
N ILE A 173 13.41 6.95 20.10
CA ILE A 173 12.48 8.07 20.11
C ILE A 173 11.27 7.74 19.25
N ASN A 174 10.05 7.90 19.82
CA ASN A 174 8.78 7.66 19.10
C ASN A 174 8.71 6.30 18.42
N GLU A 175 9.31 5.28 19.02
CA GLU A 175 9.45 3.96 18.42
C GLU A 175 8.09 3.32 18.11
N ASP A 176 7.14 3.41 19.04
CA ASP A 176 5.80 2.83 18.87
C ASP A 176 5.06 3.44 17.68
N GLU A 177 5.13 4.76 17.51
CA GLU A 177 4.51 5.46 16.39
C GLU A 177 5.17 5.06 15.06
N LYS A 178 6.50 4.99 15.03
CA LYS A 178 7.26 4.59 13.84
C LYS A 178 7.00 3.15 13.46
N LEU A 179 6.96 2.25 14.44
CA LEU A 179 6.61 0.84 14.23
C LEU A 179 5.20 0.68 13.68
N LEU A 180 4.23 1.46 14.21
CA LEU A 180 2.87 1.44 13.72
C LEU A 180 2.80 1.87 12.24
N LYS A 181 3.46 2.98 11.88
CA LYS A 181 3.51 3.45 10.48
C LYS A 181 4.18 2.43 9.55
N VAL A 182 5.27 1.83 9.99
CA VAL A 182 5.97 0.79 9.22
C VAL A 182 5.08 -0.43 9.04
N ARG A 183 4.35 -0.86 10.08
CA ARG A 183 3.38 -1.97 9.99
C ARG A 183 2.29 -1.67 8.97
N GLN A 184 1.73 -0.47 8.98
CA GLN A 184 0.70 -0.04 8.05
C GLN A 184 1.21 0.00 6.60
N LEU A 185 2.39 0.57 6.36
CA LEU A 185 3.04 0.53 5.05
C LEU A 185 3.32 -0.90 4.57
N THR A 186 3.75 -1.77 5.49
CA THR A 186 3.98 -3.19 5.21
C THR A 186 2.69 -3.89 4.81
N ALA A 187 1.59 -3.65 5.54
CA ALA A 187 0.28 -4.20 5.21
C ALA A 187 -0.20 -3.73 3.81
N TYR A 188 -0.02 -2.44 3.50
CA TYR A 188 -0.35 -1.91 2.18
C TYR A 188 0.48 -2.56 1.06
N LEU A 189 1.79 -2.69 1.23
CA LEU A 189 2.66 -3.22 0.17
C LEU A 189 2.47 -4.73 -0.02
N LEU A 190 2.34 -5.50 1.07
CA LEU A 190 2.11 -6.95 0.97
C LEU A 190 0.70 -7.30 0.50
N GLY A 191 -0.28 -6.42 0.70
CA GLY A 191 -1.63 -6.58 0.19
C GLY A 191 -1.81 -6.16 -1.28
N GLN A 192 -0.73 -5.91 -2.02
CA GLN A 192 -0.74 -5.68 -3.48
C GLN A 192 -0.65 -7.04 -4.20
N ASP A 193 -1.74 -7.76 -4.28
CA ASP A 193 -1.87 -9.10 -4.86
C ASP A 193 -2.90 -9.19 -6.02
#